data_ebe6507d3b87c43817c965a6a52dc9b2
#
_entry.id   ebe6507d3b87c43817c965a6a52dc9b2
#
_cell.length_a   1.000
_cell.length_b   1.000
_cell.length_c   1.000
_cell.angle_alpha   90.00
_cell.angle_beta   90.00
_cell.angle_gamma   90.00
#
_symmetry.space_group_name_H-M   'P 1'
#
loop_
_entity.id
_entity.type
_entity.pdbx_description
1 polymer ?
#
loop_
_entity_poly.entity_id
_entity_poly.type
_entity_poly.pdbx_seq_one_letter_code
_entity_poly.pdbx_strand_id
1 'polypeptide(L)'
;MAFFLQNFVNALQWGSFYALIALGYSMVYSILMLFNFAHGDIFMVGAYIGFGVATGLLVIASQWALAIPAWLTLVLTILLSMFLTSFLGMFVERVGYRPLRDAPRASAAITGLMIGIILETVILWGLGTQRVSFPSMIDTVTFNVGGVYFTNKKIMIVGVSLSFMLGLHLFITKSRWGMAMRAMAFDYVVVPLMGVSINRIAAMTFAIGSSLAALAGILFGVAYPVLDPYMGIVFGWKAFVAAILGGRGSIMGATLAGFLLGFIEIFVAMVFPSTLRDFIAYSIVLLILVFRPYGFFGEPYSAKLRL
;
A
#
# COMPACT_ATOMS: atom_id res chain seq x y z
N MET A 1 1.07 -24.59 20.80
CA MET A 1 1.49 -24.69 19.40
C MET A 1 0.43 -24.11 18.46
N ALA A 2 -0.81 -24.61 18.45
CA ALA A 2 -1.88 -24.11 17.58
C ALA A 2 -2.15 -22.60 17.70
N PHE A 3 -2.18 -22.06 18.93
CA PHE A 3 -2.36 -20.62 19.18
C PHE A 3 -1.25 -19.76 18.55
N PHE A 4 0.01 -20.20 18.62
CA PHE A 4 1.13 -19.48 17.99
C PHE A 4 1.01 -19.51 16.46
N LEU A 5 0.71 -20.69 15.88
CA LEU A 5 0.53 -20.85 14.43
C LEU A 5 -0.67 -20.04 13.91
N GLN A 6 -1.75 -19.95 14.69
CA GLN A 6 -2.91 -19.13 14.35
C GLN A 6 -2.53 -17.64 14.23
N ASN A 7 -1.74 -17.14 15.19
CA ASN A 7 -1.29 -15.75 15.16
C ASN A 7 -0.23 -15.51 14.08
N PHE A 8 0.57 -16.49 13.74
CA PHE A 8 1.47 -16.44 12.58
C PHE A 8 0.69 -16.20 11.28
N VAL A 9 -0.41 -16.95 11.06
CA VAL A 9 -1.29 -16.77 9.89
C VAL A 9 -1.97 -15.39 9.91
N ASN A 10 -2.40 -14.92 11.09
CA ASN A 10 -2.96 -13.57 11.23
C ASN A 10 -1.91 -12.49 10.92
N ALA A 11 -0.68 -12.68 11.38
CA ALA A 11 0.44 -11.76 11.13
C ALA A 11 0.80 -11.68 9.63
N LEU A 12 0.76 -12.81 8.90
CA LEU A 12 0.95 -12.81 7.45
C LEU A 12 -0.13 -11.99 6.73
N GLN A 13 -1.38 -12.10 7.15
CA GLN A 13 -2.48 -11.32 6.56
C GLN A 13 -2.29 -9.81 6.80
N TRP A 14 -2.02 -9.39 8.04
CA TRP A 14 -1.78 -7.99 8.39
C TRP A 14 -0.52 -7.44 7.71
N GLY A 15 0.55 -8.23 7.72
CA GLY A 15 1.80 -7.90 7.03
C GLY A 15 1.63 -7.71 5.52
N SER A 16 0.70 -8.46 4.89
CA SER A 16 0.38 -8.30 3.47
C SER A 16 -0.18 -6.90 3.16
N PHE A 17 -1.06 -6.36 4.00
CA PHE A 17 -1.60 -5.01 3.82
C PHE A 17 -0.49 -3.96 3.97
N TYR A 18 0.27 -4.04 5.07
CA TYR A 18 1.37 -3.08 5.32
C TYR A 18 2.43 -3.15 4.24
N ALA A 19 2.79 -4.34 3.77
CA ALA A 19 3.79 -4.52 2.73
C ALA A 19 3.35 -3.92 1.38
N LEU A 20 2.08 -4.11 0.97
CA LEU A 20 1.56 -3.52 -0.27
C LEU A 20 1.59 -1.99 -0.24
N ILE A 21 1.16 -1.38 0.87
CA ILE A 21 1.15 0.07 1.02
C ILE A 21 2.60 0.60 1.13
N ALA A 22 3.46 -0.06 1.92
CA ALA A 22 4.86 0.31 2.09
C ALA A 22 5.66 0.22 0.78
N LEU A 23 5.32 -0.72 -0.09
CA LEU A 23 5.87 -0.80 -1.44
C LEU A 23 5.59 0.45 -2.25
N GLY A 24 4.37 0.96 -2.23
CA GLY A 24 4.00 2.19 -2.91
C GLY A 24 4.79 3.40 -2.39
N TYR A 25 4.93 3.55 -1.07
CA TYR A 25 5.80 4.57 -0.47
C TYR A 25 7.25 4.44 -0.92
N SER A 26 7.81 3.23 -0.80
CA SER A 26 9.21 2.97 -1.13
C SER A 26 9.50 3.19 -2.61
N MET A 27 8.56 2.85 -3.49
CA MET A 27 8.71 3.04 -4.93
C MET A 27 8.75 4.52 -5.31
N VAL A 28 7.85 5.35 -4.76
CA VAL A 28 7.87 6.79 -4.99
C VAL A 28 9.17 7.40 -4.46
N TYR A 29 9.58 7.01 -3.26
CA TYR A 29 10.81 7.52 -2.67
C TYR A 29 12.06 7.08 -3.43
N SER A 30 12.13 5.84 -3.90
CA SER A 30 13.31 5.33 -4.62
C SER A 30 13.59 6.09 -5.91
N ILE A 31 12.53 6.59 -6.57
CA ILE A 31 12.63 7.20 -7.89
C ILE A 31 12.67 8.72 -7.82
N LEU A 32 11.90 9.32 -6.91
CA LEU A 32 11.73 10.78 -6.83
C LEU A 32 12.39 11.41 -5.60
N MET A 33 12.93 10.60 -4.69
CA MET A 33 13.57 11.03 -3.43
C MET A 33 12.64 11.90 -2.54
N LEU A 34 11.32 11.70 -2.66
CA LEU A 34 10.31 12.36 -1.84
C LEU A 34 9.28 11.35 -1.31
N PHE A 35 8.73 11.63 -0.14
CA PHE A 35 7.64 10.84 0.41
C PHE A 35 6.29 11.40 0.00
N ASN A 36 5.41 10.53 -0.49
CA ASN A 36 4.02 10.87 -0.77
C ASN A 36 3.17 10.65 0.49
N PHE A 37 3.04 11.65 1.35
CA PHE A 37 2.25 11.52 2.58
C PHE A 37 0.73 11.34 2.33
N ALA A 38 0.22 11.67 1.15
CA ALA A 38 -1.16 11.34 0.76
C ALA A 38 -1.39 9.84 0.48
N HIS A 39 -0.33 9.00 0.51
CA HIS A 39 -0.43 7.62 0.04
C HIS A 39 -1.35 6.75 0.91
N GLY A 40 -1.39 7.02 2.23
CA GLY A 40 -2.35 6.37 3.13
C GLY A 40 -3.80 6.70 2.78
N ASP A 41 -4.07 7.96 2.42
CA ASP A 41 -5.41 8.38 2.02
C ASP A 41 -5.77 7.88 0.61
N ILE A 42 -4.78 7.72 -0.27
CA ILE A 42 -4.98 7.02 -1.55
C ILE A 42 -5.37 5.55 -1.33
N PHE A 43 -4.81 4.87 -0.33
CA PHE A 43 -5.25 3.52 0.08
C PHE A 43 -6.73 3.54 0.51
N MET A 44 -7.12 4.50 1.35
CA MET A 44 -8.50 4.67 1.80
C MET A 44 -9.42 4.94 0.61
N VAL A 45 -9.12 5.93 -0.23
CA VAL A 45 -9.91 6.25 -1.44
C VAL A 45 -9.98 5.06 -2.38
N GLY A 46 -8.89 4.30 -2.55
CA GLY A 46 -8.86 3.07 -3.34
C GLY A 46 -9.83 2.00 -2.82
N ALA A 47 -9.97 1.86 -1.50
CA ALA A 47 -10.97 0.99 -0.89
C ALA A 47 -12.40 1.47 -1.16
N TYR A 48 -12.66 2.78 -1.07
CA TYR A 48 -13.97 3.36 -1.39
C TYR A 48 -14.31 3.28 -2.88
N ILE A 49 -13.35 3.46 -3.78
CA ILE A 49 -13.52 3.18 -5.22
C ILE A 49 -13.87 1.69 -5.40
N GLY A 50 -13.17 0.79 -4.69
CA GLY A 50 -13.47 -0.64 -4.68
C GLY A 50 -14.88 -0.95 -4.20
N PHE A 51 -15.33 -0.28 -3.15
CA PHE A 51 -16.72 -0.37 -2.69
C PHE A 51 -17.71 0.06 -3.77
N GLY A 52 -17.49 1.21 -4.40
CA GLY A 52 -18.35 1.72 -5.47
C GLY A 52 -18.40 0.79 -6.69
N VAL A 53 -17.24 0.29 -7.13
CA VAL A 53 -17.16 -0.67 -8.26
C VAL A 53 -17.85 -1.99 -7.90
N ALA A 54 -17.60 -2.56 -6.72
CA ALA A 54 -18.21 -3.81 -6.29
C ALA A 54 -19.74 -3.69 -6.21
N THR A 55 -20.22 -2.62 -5.57
CA THR A 55 -21.67 -2.35 -5.47
C THR A 55 -22.28 -2.15 -6.85
N GLY A 56 -21.64 -1.36 -7.72
CA GLY A 56 -22.11 -1.14 -9.09
C GLY A 56 -22.18 -2.43 -9.90
N LEU A 57 -21.18 -3.31 -9.83
CA LEU A 57 -21.19 -4.61 -10.51
C LEU A 57 -22.33 -5.52 -9.99
N LEU A 58 -22.57 -5.54 -8.67
CA LEU A 58 -23.65 -6.32 -8.09
C LEU A 58 -25.03 -5.78 -8.48
N VAL A 59 -25.21 -4.47 -8.53
CA VAL A 59 -26.45 -3.83 -8.99
C VAL A 59 -26.70 -4.14 -10.47
N ILE A 60 -25.69 -4.01 -11.33
CA ILE A 60 -25.80 -4.36 -12.75
C ILE A 60 -26.15 -5.84 -12.92
N ALA A 61 -25.46 -6.72 -12.19
CA ALA A 61 -25.73 -8.15 -12.22
C ALA A 61 -27.20 -8.48 -11.84
N SER A 62 -27.72 -7.82 -10.80
CA SER A 62 -29.10 -8.04 -10.35
C SER A 62 -30.12 -7.47 -11.33
N GLN A 63 -29.90 -6.29 -11.90
CA GLN A 63 -30.84 -5.66 -12.86
C GLN A 63 -30.94 -6.40 -14.18
N TRP A 64 -29.82 -6.96 -14.65
CA TRP A 64 -29.76 -7.66 -15.93
C TRP A 64 -29.87 -9.19 -15.79
N ALA A 65 -30.15 -9.68 -14.58
CA ALA A 65 -30.18 -11.11 -14.23
C ALA A 65 -28.90 -11.87 -14.69
N LEU A 66 -27.74 -11.19 -14.66
CA LEU A 66 -26.47 -11.78 -15.06
C LEU A 66 -25.91 -12.61 -13.91
N ALA A 67 -25.73 -13.91 -14.14
CA ALA A 67 -25.06 -14.79 -13.18
C ALA A 67 -23.53 -14.58 -13.24
N ILE A 68 -23.04 -13.49 -12.67
CA ILE A 68 -21.60 -13.23 -12.61
C ILE A 68 -21.01 -14.06 -11.45
N PRO A 69 -20.03 -14.95 -11.71
CA PRO A 69 -19.37 -15.69 -10.64
C PRO A 69 -18.71 -14.77 -9.62
N ALA A 70 -18.79 -15.11 -8.35
CA ALA A 70 -18.24 -14.30 -7.24
C ALA A 70 -16.75 -13.96 -7.42
N TRP A 71 -15.93 -14.92 -7.86
CA TRP A 71 -14.52 -14.71 -8.15
C TRP A 71 -14.28 -13.69 -9.27
N LEU A 72 -15.14 -13.68 -10.31
CA LEU A 72 -15.01 -12.73 -11.42
C LEU A 72 -15.39 -11.32 -10.96
N THR A 73 -16.43 -11.18 -10.13
CA THR A 73 -16.80 -9.89 -9.51
C THR A 73 -15.63 -9.33 -8.70
N LEU A 74 -14.94 -10.16 -7.91
CA LEU A 74 -13.76 -9.73 -7.15
C LEU A 74 -12.62 -9.31 -8.08
N VAL A 75 -12.27 -10.11 -9.09
CA VAL A 75 -11.19 -9.78 -10.03
C VAL A 75 -11.49 -8.47 -10.77
N LEU A 76 -12.71 -8.29 -11.26
CA LEU A 76 -13.12 -7.04 -11.92
C LEU A 76 -13.05 -5.85 -10.94
N THR A 77 -13.52 -6.03 -9.71
CA THR A 77 -13.41 -5.00 -8.67
C THR A 77 -11.95 -4.59 -8.44
N ILE A 78 -11.05 -5.56 -8.29
CA ILE A 78 -9.61 -5.28 -8.10
C ILE A 78 -9.05 -4.53 -9.31
N LEU A 79 -9.23 -5.04 -10.52
CA LEU A 79 -8.62 -4.46 -11.72
C LEU A 79 -9.16 -3.06 -12.04
N LEU A 80 -10.48 -2.88 -11.99
CA LEU A 80 -11.10 -1.58 -12.26
C LEU A 80 -10.73 -0.54 -11.20
N SER A 81 -10.72 -0.92 -9.93
CA SER A 81 -10.34 0.01 -8.87
C SER A 81 -8.86 0.36 -8.90
N MET A 82 -7.97 -0.59 -9.16
CA MET A 82 -6.54 -0.33 -9.38
C MET A 82 -6.35 0.65 -10.55
N PHE A 83 -7.09 0.44 -11.64
CA PHE A 83 -7.04 1.31 -12.81
C PHE A 83 -7.54 2.73 -12.48
N LEU A 84 -8.69 2.88 -11.85
CA LEU A 84 -9.24 4.19 -11.47
C LEU A 84 -8.33 4.92 -10.48
N THR A 85 -7.83 4.20 -9.47
CA THR A 85 -6.93 4.81 -8.48
C THR A 85 -5.56 5.16 -9.07
N SER A 86 -5.12 4.49 -10.13
CA SER A 86 -3.90 4.87 -10.84
C SER A 86 -4.02 6.26 -11.47
N PHE A 87 -5.18 6.63 -12.00
CA PHE A 87 -5.44 7.99 -12.50
C PHE A 87 -5.43 9.02 -11.37
N LEU A 88 -6.01 8.67 -10.21
CA LEU A 88 -5.91 9.54 -9.02
C LEU A 88 -4.44 9.76 -8.65
N GLY A 89 -3.62 8.72 -8.64
CA GLY A 89 -2.19 8.84 -8.38
C GLY A 89 -1.47 9.74 -9.38
N MET A 90 -1.75 9.59 -10.69
CA MET A 90 -1.20 10.47 -11.72
C MET A 90 -1.68 11.92 -11.57
N PHE A 91 -2.93 12.12 -11.18
CA PHE A 91 -3.47 13.44 -10.90
C PHE A 91 -2.76 14.11 -9.72
N VAL A 92 -2.58 13.37 -8.62
CA VAL A 92 -1.85 13.83 -7.42
C VAL A 92 -0.40 14.19 -7.78
N GLU A 93 0.29 13.38 -8.60
CA GLU A 93 1.63 13.72 -9.09
C GLU A 93 1.62 15.02 -9.90
N ARG A 94 0.69 15.12 -10.85
CA ARG A 94 0.67 16.25 -11.80
C ARG A 94 0.35 17.56 -11.14
N VAL A 95 -0.60 17.58 -10.21
CA VAL A 95 -1.11 18.81 -9.57
C VAL A 95 -0.34 19.14 -8.30
N GLY A 96 -0.04 18.13 -7.49
CA GLY A 96 0.57 18.34 -6.18
C GLY A 96 2.09 18.30 -6.19
N TYR A 97 2.70 17.29 -6.81
CA TYR A 97 4.14 17.06 -6.67
C TYR A 97 4.99 17.60 -7.82
N ARG A 98 4.47 17.58 -9.05
CA ARG A 98 5.22 18.06 -10.21
C ARG A 98 5.64 19.52 -10.10
N PRO A 99 4.78 20.46 -9.64
CA PRO A 99 5.18 21.86 -9.48
C PRO A 99 6.22 22.10 -8.38
N LEU A 100 6.36 21.14 -7.46
CA LEU A 100 7.22 21.27 -6.27
C LEU A 100 8.55 20.51 -6.40
N ARG A 101 8.93 20.06 -7.58
CA ARG A 101 10.16 19.26 -7.76
C ARG A 101 11.42 20.02 -7.41
N ASP A 102 11.44 21.32 -7.70
CA ASP A 102 12.57 22.22 -7.41
C ASP A 102 12.40 22.98 -6.08
N ALA A 103 11.29 22.72 -5.37
CA ALA A 103 11.01 23.31 -4.06
C ALA A 103 11.71 22.54 -2.92
N PRO A 104 11.86 23.15 -1.75
CA PRO A 104 12.35 22.45 -0.56
C PRO A 104 11.53 21.20 -0.26
N ARG A 105 12.20 20.12 0.20
CA ARG A 105 11.54 18.84 0.51
C ARG A 105 10.38 18.96 1.50
N ALA A 106 10.45 19.92 2.41
CA ALA A 106 9.37 20.23 3.35
C ALA A 106 8.07 20.66 2.64
N SER A 107 8.15 21.42 1.55
CA SER A 107 6.98 21.84 0.77
C SER A 107 6.25 20.66 0.15
N ALA A 108 6.99 19.70 -0.42
CA ALA A 108 6.41 18.48 -0.96
C ALA A 108 5.75 17.62 0.13
N ALA A 109 6.37 17.54 1.33
CA ALA A 109 5.81 16.82 2.46
C ALA A 109 4.49 17.42 2.94
N ILE A 110 4.46 18.74 3.16
CA ILE A 110 3.26 19.48 3.58
C ILE A 110 2.15 19.34 2.53
N THR A 111 2.48 19.50 1.25
CA THR A 111 1.51 19.32 0.16
C THR A 111 0.91 17.91 0.16
N GLY A 112 1.73 16.89 0.40
CA GLY A 112 1.23 15.52 0.53
C GLY A 112 0.22 15.36 1.65
N LEU A 113 0.50 15.91 2.83
CA LEU A 113 -0.43 15.91 3.97
C LEU A 113 -1.73 16.66 3.64
N MET A 114 -1.63 17.84 2.99
CA MET A 114 -2.84 18.61 2.61
C MET A 114 -3.69 17.85 1.58
N ILE A 115 -3.06 17.20 0.59
CA ILE A 115 -3.78 16.36 -0.38
C ILE A 115 -4.48 15.21 0.34
N GLY A 116 -3.84 14.58 1.32
CA GLY A 116 -4.45 13.54 2.14
C GLY A 116 -5.73 14.03 2.82
N ILE A 117 -5.67 15.18 3.50
CA ILE A 117 -6.84 15.80 4.13
C ILE A 117 -7.94 16.15 3.13
N ILE A 118 -7.58 16.63 1.93
CA ILE A 118 -8.56 16.89 0.85
C ILE A 118 -9.24 15.58 0.43
N LEU A 119 -8.50 14.51 0.22
CA LEU A 119 -9.04 13.20 -0.15
C LEU A 119 -9.99 12.66 0.92
N GLU A 120 -9.60 12.75 2.19
CA GLU A 120 -10.44 12.38 3.33
C GLU A 120 -11.74 13.22 3.36
N THR A 121 -11.61 14.54 3.23
CA THR A 121 -12.76 15.46 3.23
C THR A 121 -13.71 15.18 2.05
N VAL A 122 -13.20 14.82 0.88
CA VAL A 122 -14.03 14.45 -0.28
C VAL A 122 -14.85 13.19 0.01
N ILE A 123 -14.26 12.18 0.65
CA ILE A 123 -15.01 10.98 1.06
C ILE A 123 -16.06 11.32 2.12
N LEU A 124 -15.70 12.11 3.13
CA LEU A 124 -16.63 12.57 4.19
C LEU A 124 -17.80 13.38 3.61
N TRP A 125 -17.54 14.25 2.64
CA TRP A 125 -18.57 15.04 1.98
C TRP A 125 -19.49 14.19 1.11
N GLY A 126 -18.96 13.22 0.36
CA GLY A 126 -19.73 12.40 -0.58
C GLY A 126 -20.49 11.24 0.06
N LEU A 127 -19.91 10.59 1.07
CA LEU A 127 -20.45 9.37 1.69
C LEU A 127 -20.80 9.54 3.19
N GLY A 128 -20.45 10.69 3.76
CA GLY A 128 -20.67 10.97 5.18
C GLY A 128 -19.61 10.37 6.10
N THR A 129 -19.79 10.60 7.41
CA THR A 129 -18.89 10.14 8.46
C THR A 129 -19.13 8.70 8.92
N GLN A 130 -20.21 8.09 8.41
CA GLN A 130 -20.60 6.74 8.83
C GLN A 130 -19.71 5.69 8.18
N ARG A 131 -19.42 4.64 8.93
CA ARG A 131 -18.74 3.47 8.39
C ARG A 131 -19.60 2.78 7.35
N VAL A 132 -18.99 2.42 6.24
CA VAL A 132 -19.65 1.77 5.11
C VAL A 132 -19.31 0.29 5.09
N SER A 133 -20.33 -0.55 4.91
CA SER A 133 -20.13 -2.00 4.80
C SER A 133 -19.69 -2.39 3.40
N PHE A 134 -18.48 -2.98 3.31
CA PHE A 134 -17.97 -3.50 2.04
C PHE A 134 -18.75 -4.76 1.63
N PRO A 135 -19.25 -4.86 0.37
CA PRO A 135 -20.07 -5.99 -0.04
C PRO A 135 -19.27 -7.30 0.00
N SER A 136 -19.91 -8.36 0.51
CA SER A 136 -19.34 -9.69 0.52
C SER A 136 -19.42 -10.31 -0.87
N MET A 137 -18.28 -10.39 -1.55
CA MET A 137 -18.17 -11.02 -2.87
C MET A 137 -17.80 -12.51 -2.80
N ILE A 138 -17.23 -12.97 -1.71
CA ILE A 138 -16.79 -14.36 -1.52
C ILE A 138 -17.27 -14.87 -0.17
N ASP A 139 -17.88 -16.05 -0.18
CA ASP A 139 -18.26 -16.74 1.05
C ASP A 139 -17.04 -17.16 1.83
N THR A 140 -17.14 -17.07 3.16
CA THR A 140 -16.05 -17.43 4.05
C THR A 140 -16.09 -18.92 4.34
N VAL A 141 -15.15 -19.66 3.76
CA VAL A 141 -14.94 -21.07 4.07
C VAL A 141 -13.76 -21.18 5.03
N THR A 142 -13.98 -21.86 6.15
CA THR A 142 -12.95 -22.05 7.18
C THR A 142 -12.45 -23.49 7.14
N PHE A 143 -11.13 -23.65 7.02
CA PHE A 143 -10.45 -24.94 7.08
C PHE A 143 -9.77 -25.06 8.44
N ASN A 144 -9.86 -26.22 9.06
CA ASN A 144 -9.15 -26.54 10.31
C ASN A 144 -8.08 -27.59 10.03
N VAL A 145 -6.82 -27.22 10.25
CA VAL A 145 -5.68 -28.14 10.12
C VAL A 145 -4.91 -28.14 11.43
N GLY A 146 -5.00 -29.23 12.18
CA GLY A 146 -4.26 -29.37 13.44
C GLY A 146 -4.60 -28.32 14.51
N GLY A 147 -5.85 -27.82 14.57
CA GLY A 147 -6.28 -26.78 15.51
C GLY A 147 -5.97 -25.35 15.05
N VAL A 148 -5.47 -25.17 13.84
CA VAL A 148 -5.26 -23.84 13.21
C VAL A 148 -6.37 -23.60 12.19
N TYR A 149 -7.03 -22.46 12.30
CA TYR A 149 -8.12 -22.08 11.42
C TYR A 149 -7.63 -21.16 10.30
N PHE A 150 -7.74 -21.66 9.07
CA PHE A 150 -7.46 -20.91 7.85
C PHE A 150 -8.77 -20.56 7.17
N THR A 151 -8.93 -19.32 6.76
CA THR A 151 -10.03 -18.94 5.87
C THR A 151 -9.54 -18.81 4.44
N ASN A 152 -10.38 -19.20 3.47
CA ASN A 152 -10.09 -18.97 2.04
C ASN A 152 -9.71 -17.52 1.76
N LYS A 153 -10.35 -16.54 2.43
CA LYS A 153 -10.02 -15.12 2.30
C LYS A 153 -8.58 -14.81 2.72
N LYS A 154 -8.08 -15.39 3.83
CA LYS A 154 -6.69 -15.18 4.28
C LYS A 154 -5.68 -15.72 3.28
N ILE A 155 -5.90 -16.94 2.78
CA ILE A 155 -5.04 -17.57 1.78
C ILE A 155 -5.01 -16.71 0.51
N MET A 156 -6.18 -16.26 0.05
CA MET A 156 -6.31 -15.42 -1.13
C MET A 156 -5.56 -14.07 -0.93
N ILE A 157 -5.76 -13.39 0.21
CA ILE A 157 -5.12 -12.10 0.50
C ILE A 157 -3.60 -12.22 0.45
N VAL A 158 -3.04 -13.20 1.15
CA VAL A 158 -1.58 -13.45 1.15
C VAL A 158 -1.09 -13.81 -0.24
N GLY A 159 -1.78 -14.71 -0.94
CA GLY A 159 -1.41 -15.17 -2.29
C GLY A 159 -1.45 -14.02 -3.32
N VAL A 160 -2.53 -13.24 -3.34
CA VAL A 160 -2.66 -12.07 -4.23
C VAL A 160 -1.60 -11.04 -3.91
N SER A 161 -1.39 -10.71 -2.63
CA SER A 161 -0.38 -9.72 -2.21
C SER A 161 1.02 -10.14 -2.65
N LEU A 162 1.43 -11.38 -2.38
CA LEU A 162 2.73 -11.89 -2.80
C LEU A 162 2.89 -11.91 -4.33
N SER A 163 1.83 -12.25 -5.07
CA SER A 163 1.84 -12.24 -6.54
C SER A 163 2.08 -10.84 -7.09
N PHE A 164 1.40 -9.81 -6.56
CA PHE A 164 1.60 -8.42 -6.97
C PHE A 164 2.97 -7.87 -6.55
N MET A 165 3.48 -8.24 -5.37
CA MET A 165 4.83 -7.88 -4.91
C MET A 165 5.89 -8.48 -5.84
N LEU A 166 5.76 -9.77 -6.19
CA LEU A 166 6.65 -10.45 -7.12
C LEU A 166 6.53 -9.84 -8.52
N GLY A 167 5.31 -9.61 -9.00
CA GLY A 167 5.04 -8.96 -10.28
C GLY A 167 5.69 -7.58 -10.37
N LEU A 168 5.57 -6.75 -9.33
CA LEU A 168 6.23 -5.45 -9.25
C LEU A 168 7.76 -5.59 -9.27
N HIS A 169 8.29 -6.51 -8.48
CA HIS A 169 9.74 -6.77 -8.46
C HIS A 169 10.25 -7.16 -9.85
N LEU A 170 9.58 -8.07 -10.55
CA LEU A 170 9.91 -8.47 -11.91
C LEU A 170 9.74 -7.31 -12.90
N PHE A 171 8.68 -6.53 -12.78
CA PHE A 171 8.46 -5.35 -13.61
C PHE A 171 9.62 -4.36 -13.48
N ILE A 172 10.02 -4.02 -12.26
CA ILE A 172 11.11 -3.06 -12.02
C ILE A 172 12.46 -3.62 -12.47
N THR A 173 12.72 -4.92 -12.27
CA THR A 173 14.03 -5.52 -12.61
C THR A 173 14.18 -5.88 -14.08
N LYS A 174 13.11 -6.31 -14.76
CA LYS A 174 13.17 -6.91 -16.10
C LYS A 174 12.59 -6.03 -17.21
N SER A 175 11.71 -5.05 -16.90
CA SER A 175 11.07 -4.24 -17.93
C SER A 175 11.90 -3.03 -18.35
N ARG A 176 11.65 -2.50 -19.59
CA ARG A 176 12.25 -1.26 -20.08
C ARG A 176 11.84 -0.05 -19.20
N TRP A 177 10.61 -0.02 -18.72
CA TRP A 177 10.13 1.01 -17.82
C TRP A 177 10.81 0.94 -16.45
N GLY A 178 10.99 -0.26 -15.92
CA GLY A 178 11.76 -0.48 -14.69
C GLY A 178 13.23 -0.07 -14.84
N MET A 179 13.84 -0.29 -16.02
CA MET A 179 15.19 0.21 -16.30
C MET A 179 15.25 1.74 -16.25
N ALA A 180 14.28 2.43 -16.88
CA ALA A 180 14.19 3.89 -16.85
C ALA A 180 13.95 4.42 -15.42
N MET A 181 13.12 3.74 -14.62
CA MET A 181 12.90 4.06 -13.21
C MET A 181 14.19 3.93 -12.38
N ARG A 182 14.95 2.85 -12.55
CA ARG A 182 16.24 2.65 -11.85
C ARG A 182 17.28 3.65 -12.29
N ALA A 183 17.37 3.97 -13.59
CA ALA A 183 18.26 5.01 -14.10
C ALA A 183 17.94 6.37 -13.47
N MET A 184 16.66 6.74 -13.37
CA MET A 184 16.22 7.99 -12.75
C MET A 184 16.50 8.04 -11.24
N ALA A 185 16.43 6.89 -10.55
CA ALA A 185 16.82 6.77 -9.15
C ALA A 185 18.34 6.95 -8.92
N PHE A 186 19.15 6.62 -9.93
CA PHE A 186 20.60 6.76 -9.88
C PHE A 186 21.05 8.19 -10.20
N ASP A 187 20.62 8.75 -11.34
CA ASP A 187 20.96 10.10 -11.75
C ASP A 187 19.77 10.81 -12.43
N TYR A 188 19.14 11.66 -11.66
CA TYR A 188 17.99 12.44 -12.10
C TYR A 188 18.33 13.49 -13.18
N VAL A 189 19.60 13.98 -13.21
CA VAL A 189 20.02 15.05 -14.10
C VAL A 189 20.41 14.52 -15.49
N VAL A 190 21.08 13.38 -15.54
CA VAL A 190 21.59 12.81 -16.78
C VAL A 190 20.51 12.06 -17.58
N VAL A 191 19.55 11.46 -16.90
CA VAL A 191 18.51 10.62 -17.55
C VAL A 191 17.71 11.34 -18.63
N PRO A 192 17.33 12.63 -18.52
CA PRO A 192 16.66 13.35 -19.61
C PRO A 192 17.49 13.48 -20.88
N LEU A 193 18.82 13.58 -20.74
CA LEU A 193 19.74 13.66 -21.89
C LEU A 193 19.73 12.38 -22.73
N MET A 194 19.32 11.27 -22.14
CA MET A 194 19.14 9.97 -22.82
C MET A 194 17.73 9.79 -23.40
N GLY A 195 16.93 10.88 -23.49
CA GLY A 195 15.59 10.86 -24.07
C GLY A 195 14.48 10.32 -23.14
N VAL A 196 14.78 10.07 -21.87
CA VAL A 196 13.79 9.57 -20.90
C VAL A 196 13.06 10.76 -20.24
N SER A 197 11.75 10.82 -20.42
CA SER A 197 10.92 11.89 -19.82
C SER A 197 10.68 11.64 -18.33
N ILE A 198 11.24 12.51 -17.47
CA ILE A 198 11.02 12.51 -16.03
C ILE A 198 9.52 12.50 -15.68
N ASN A 199 8.73 13.32 -16.38
CA ASN A 199 7.29 13.44 -16.13
C ASN A 199 6.55 12.12 -16.35
N ARG A 200 6.92 11.36 -17.39
CA ARG A 200 6.28 10.06 -17.65
C ARG A 200 6.67 9.04 -16.60
N ILE A 201 7.93 8.99 -16.19
CA ILE A 201 8.41 8.05 -15.17
C ILE A 201 7.77 8.38 -13.82
N ALA A 202 7.72 9.66 -13.42
CA ALA A 202 7.08 10.09 -12.18
C ALA A 202 5.59 9.74 -12.17
N ALA A 203 4.84 10.08 -13.23
CA ALA A 203 3.42 9.75 -13.34
C ALA A 203 3.17 8.23 -13.27
N MET A 204 3.98 7.42 -13.96
CA MET A 204 3.88 5.96 -13.86
C MET A 204 4.19 5.42 -12.46
N THR A 205 5.18 6.00 -11.79
CA THR A 205 5.54 5.63 -10.42
C THR A 205 4.37 5.86 -9.47
N PHE A 206 3.74 7.04 -9.55
CA PHE A 206 2.55 7.36 -8.77
C PHE A 206 1.35 6.47 -9.16
N ALA A 207 1.15 6.20 -10.46
CA ALA A 207 0.09 5.31 -10.92
C ALA A 207 0.21 3.90 -10.35
N ILE A 208 1.40 3.30 -10.44
CA ILE A 208 1.65 1.94 -9.93
C ILE A 208 1.55 1.92 -8.39
N GLY A 209 2.16 2.88 -7.69
CA GLY A 209 2.06 2.98 -6.24
C GLY A 209 0.62 3.09 -5.76
N SER A 210 -0.17 3.98 -6.38
CA SER A 210 -1.58 4.17 -6.06
C SER A 210 -2.44 2.95 -6.39
N SER A 211 -2.14 2.23 -7.47
CA SER A 211 -2.83 0.97 -7.78
C SER A 211 -2.57 -0.11 -6.73
N LEU A 212 -1.35 -0.22 -6.21
CA LEU A 212 -1.03 -1.14 -5.10
C LEU A 212 -1.73 -0.73 -3.80
N ALA A 213 -1.84 0.57 -3.53
CA ALA A 213 -2.60 1.07 -2.39
C ALA A 213 -4.09 0.70 -2.51
N ALA A 214 -4.70 0.84 -3.70
CA ALA A 214 -6.07 0.39 -3.96
C ALA A 214 -6.23 -1.12 -3.77
N LEU A 215 -5.29 -1.91 -4.28
CA LEU A 215 -5.29 -3.36 -4.06
C LEU A 215 -5.31 -3.69 -2.56
N ALA A 216 -4.43 -3.08 -1.78
CA ALA A 216 -4.41 -3.26 -0.33
C ALA A 216 -5.73 -2.87 0.33
N GLY A 217 -6.35 -1.75 -0.12
CA GLY A 217 -7.64 -1.26 0.39
C GLY A 217 -8.80 -2.22 0.09
N ILE A 218 -8.86 -2.78 -1.10
CA ILE A 218 -9.88 -3.77 -1.47
C ILE A 218 -9.69 -5.07 -0.69
N LEU A 219 -8.46 -5.58 -0.62
CA LEU A 219 -8.15 -6.78 0.15
C LEU A 219 -8.47 -6.59 1.64
N PHE A 220 -8.26 -5.37 2.18
CA PHE A 220 -8.67 -5.01 3.52
C PHE A 220 -10.19 -5.04 3.68
N GLY A 221 -10.95 -4.42 2.75
CA GLY A 221 -12.42 -4.45 2.74
C GLY A 221 -13.01 -5.87 2.64
N VAL A 222 -12.36 -6.76 1.87
CA VAL A 222 -12.74 -8.19 1.79
C VAL A 222 -12.49 -8.93 3.10
N ALA A 223 -11.39 -8.60 3.81
CA ALA A 223 -11.05 -9.20 5.10
C ALA A 223 -11.92 -8.68 6.24
N TYR A 224 -12.08 -7.37 6.27
CA TYR A 224 -12.78 -6.61 7.30
C TYR A 224 -13.84 -5.73 6.62
N PRO A 225 -15.09 -6.22 6.50
CA PRO A 225 -16.11 -5.58 5.67
C PRO A 225 -16.68 -4.29 6.28
N VAL A 226 -15.82 -3.45 6.83
CA VAL A 226 -16.16 -2.14 7.39
C VAL A 226 -15.08 -1.15 6.99
N LEU A 227 -15.44 -0.19 6.13
CA LEU A 227 -14.58 0.91 5.74
C LEU A 227 -14.83 2.10 6.64
N ASP A 228 -13.76 2.68 7.16
CA ASP A 228 -13.76 3.88 7.99
C ASP A 228 -13.11 5.02 7.19
N PRO A 229 -13.71 6.23 7.10
CA PRO A 229 -13.12 7.34 6.35
C PRO A 229 -11.74 7.76 6.86
N TYR A 230 -11.39 7.47 8.11
CA TYR A 230 -10.11 7.82 8.73
C TYR A 230 -9.06 6.70 8.67
N MET A 231 -9.39 5.56 8.06
CA MET A 231 -8.46 4.42 8.01
C MET A 231 -7.16 4.73 7.26
N GLY A 232 -7.19 5.71 6.33
CA GLY A 232 -6.03 6.16 5.56
C GLY A 232 -4.88 6.63 6.44
N ILE A 233 -5.19 7.42 7.46
CA ILE A 233 -4.20 7.94 8.41
C ILE A 233 -3.52 6.79 9.16
N VAL A 234 -4.30 5.88 9.74
CA VAL A 234 -3.79 4.77 10.57
C VAL A 234 -2.88 3.84 9.76
N PHE A 235 -3.37 3.36 8.60
CA PHE A 235 -2.61 2.46 7.75
C PHE A 235 -1.45 3.16 7.05
N GLY A 236 -1.65 4.43 6.67
CA GLY A 236 -0.62 5.25 6.03
C GLY A 236 0.61 5.42 6.91
N TRP A 237 0.44 5.80 8.18
CA TRP A 237 1.56 5.92 9.12
C TRP A 237 2.28 4.60 9.37
N LYS A 238 1.55 3.51 9.55
CA LYS A 238 2.14 2.17 9.75
C LYS A 238 2.98 1.73 8.55
N ALA A 239 2.43 1.88 7.36
CA ALA A 239 3.13 1.54 6.13
C ALA A 239 4.33 2.46 5.84
N PHE A 240 4.23 3.76 6.18
CA PHE A 240 5.33 4.70 6.10
C PHE A 240 6.49 4.28 7.01
N VAL A 241 6.18 3.94 8.26
CA VAL A 241 7.17 3.42 9.22
C VAL A 241 7.80 2.13 8.71
N ALA A 242 7.01 1.22 8.13
CA ALA A 242 7.52 0.00 7.51
C ALA A 242 8.44 0.31 6.31
N ALA A 243 8.10 1.29 5.46
CA ALA A 243 8.94 1.69 4.33
C ALA A 243 10.30 2.25 4.78
N ILE A 244 10.33 3.03 5.87
CA ILE A 244 11.58 3.54 6.45
C ILE A 244 12.39 2.40 7.08
N LEU A 245 11.74 1.52 7.85
CA LEU A 245 12.36 0.38 8.49
C LEU A 245 13.00 -0.57 7.47
N GLY A 246 12.33 -0.78 6.33
CA GLY A 246 12.86 -1.59 5.24
C GLY A 246 14.09 -1.00 4.58
N GLY A 247 14.27 0.31 4.70
CA GLY A 247 15.33 1.08 4.05
C GLY A 247 14.78 1.94 2.93
N ARG A 248 15.03 3.23 3.03
CA ARG A 248 14.50 4.24 2.10
C ARG A 248 14.84 3.92 0.65
N GLY A 249 13.83 3.60 -0.13
CA GLY A 249 13.96 3.27 -1.56
C GLY A 249 14.27 1.81 -1.86
N SER A 250 14.36 0.93 -0.87
CA SER A 250 14.49 -0.51 -1.07
C SER A 250 13.11 -1.17 -1.16
N ILE A 251 12.73 -1.61 -2.36
CA ILE A 251 11.44 -2.28 -2.62
C ILE A 251 11.34 -3.60 -1.83
N MET A 252 12.40 -4.41 -1.87
CA MET A 252 12.43 -5.66 -1.12
C MET A 252 12.43 -5.40 0.39
N GLY A 253 13.19 -4.37 0.84
CA GLY A 253 13.22 -3.95 2.23
C GLY A 253 11.84 -3.52 2.73
N ALA A 254 11.12 -2.70 1.99
CA ALA A 254 9.77 -2.25 2.36
C ALA A 254 8.78 -3.42 2.46
N THR A 255 8.87 -4.40 1.54
CA THR A 255 8.06 -5.62 1.60
C THR A 255 8.31 -6.40 2.89
N LEU A 256 9.57 -6.72 3.16
CA LEU A 256 9.95 -7.49 4.35
C LEU A 256 9.62 -6.76 5.65
N ALA A 257 9.84 -5.44 5.69
CA ALA A 257 9.51 -4.62 6.85
C ALA A 257 8.00 -4.49 7.07
N GLY A 258 7.19 -4.46 6.02
CA GLY A 258 5.72 -4.53 6.12
C GLY A 258 5.25 -5.82 6.78
N PHE A 259 5.79 -6.97 6.36
CA PHE A 259 5.52 -8.23 7.03
C PHE A 259 6.03 -8.22 8.47
N LEU A 260 7.26 -7.76 8.71
CA LEU A 260 7.83 -7.69 10.05
C LEU A 260 6.96 -6.83 10.98
N LEU A 261 6.46 -5.69 10.53
CA LEU A 261 5.54 -4.85 11.33
C LEU A 261 4.25 -5.59 11.65
N GLY A 262 3.66 -6.31 10.69
CA GLY A 262 2.49 -7.15 10.92
C GLY A 262 2.75 -8.24 11.97
N PHE A 263 3.93 -8.88 11.93
CA PHE A 263 4.36 -9.84 12.94
C PHE A 263 4.51 -9.18 14.31
N ILE A 264 5.23 -8.05 14.41
CA ILE A 264 5.43 -7.33 15.66
C ILE A 264 4.07 -6.99 16.30
N GLU A 265 3.14 -6.40 15.54
CA GLU A 265 1.83 -6.01 16.06
C GLU A 265 1.01 -7.19 16.57
N ILE A 266 0.96 -8.29 15.83
CA ILE A 266 0.17 -9.45 16.23
C ILE A 266 0.80 -10.15 17.44
N PHE A 267 2.13 -10.29 17.47
CA PHE A 267 2.81 -10.92 18.60
C PHE A 267 2.78 -10.06 19.86
N VAL A 268 2.85 -8.74 19.74
CA VAL A 268 2.64 -7.83 20.87
C VAL A 268 1.23 -7.96 21.43
N ALA A 269 0.21 -8.04 20.55
CA ALA A 269 -1.18 -8.24 20.97
C ALA A 269 -1.47 -9.61 21.62
N MET A 270 -0.58 -10.60 21.42
CA MET A 270 -0.67 -11.89 22.14
C MET A 270 -0.29 -11.81 23.62
N VAL A 271 0.64 -10.90 23.95
CA VAL A 271 1.26 -10.83 25.28
C VAL A 271 0.74 -9.63 26.07
N PHE A 272 0.44 -8.54 25.40
CA PHE A 272 0.05 -7.27 25.99
C PHE A 272 -1.39 -6.90 25.62
N PRO A 273 -2.07 -6.05 26.42
CA PRO A 273 -3.37 -5.51 26.05
C PRO A 273 -3.35 -4.82 24.69
N SER A 274 -4.42 -4.98 23.93
CA SER A 274 -4.53 -4.42 22.56
C SER A 274 -4.36 -2.90 22.49
N THR A 275 -4.66 -2.18 23.59
CA THR A 275 -4.42 -0.73 23.75
C THR A 275 -2.95 -0.34 23.67
N LEU A 276 -2.04 -1.22 24.09
CA LEU A 276 -0.59 -0.98 24.05
C LEU A 276 0.07 -1.47 22.77
N ARG A 277 -0.67 -2.14 21.89
CA ARG A 277 -0.14 -2.76 20.68
C ARG A 277 0.66 -1.79 19.83
N ASP A 278 0.07 -0.66 19.47
CA ASP A 278 0.70 0.32 18.59
C ASP A 278 1.86 1.02 19.27
N PHE A 279 1.72 1.36 20.56
CA PHE A 279 2.79 1.95 21.35
C PHE A 279 4.04 1.05 21.41
N ILE A 280 3.86 -0.23 21.73
CA ILE A 280 4.99 -1.17 21.80
C ILE A 280 5.58 -1.44 20.42
N ALA A 281 4.74 -1.64 19.40
CA ALA A 281 5.19 -1.87 18.03
C ALA A 281 6.05 -0.71 17.52
N TYR A 282 5.59 0.53 17.68
CA TYR A 282 6.37 1.70 17.30
C TYR A 282 7.63 1.90 18.13
N SER A 283 7.59 1.57 19.43
CA SER A 283 8.78 1.61 20.29
C SER A 283 9.85 0.63 19.81
N ILE A 284 9.47 -0.60 19.44
CA ILE A 284 10.39 -1.60 18.87
C ILE A 284 10.99 -1.07 17.56
N VAL A 285 10.17 -0.54 16.65
CA VAL A 285 10.65 0.01 15.38
C VAL A 285 11.58 1.20 15.61
N LEU A 286 11.25 2.09 16.56
CA LEU A 286 12.12 3.21 16.93
C LEU A 286 13.48 2.72 17.41
N LEU A 287 13.52 1.73 18.30
CA LEU A 287 14.75 1.11 18.77
C LEU A 287 15.57 0.55 17.60
N ILE A 288 14.94 -0.19 16.69
CA ILE A 288 15.63 -0.70 15.49
C ILE A 288 16.23 0.44 14.67
N LEU A 289 15.50 1.53 14.46
CA LEU A 289 15.99 2.68 13.69
C LEU A 289 17.11 3.46 14.38
N VAL A 290 17.16 3.47 15.72
CA VAL A 290 18.29 4.05 16.47
C VAL A 290 19.59 3.28 16.18
N PHE A 291 19.53 1.94 16.13
CA PHE A 291 20.70 1.10 15.81
C PHE A 291 20.95 0.95 14.32
N ARG A 292 19.92 1.09 13.48
CA ARG A 292 19.99 0.98 12.01
C ARG A 292 19.31 2.19 11.34
N PRO A 293 19.91 3.39 11.37
CA PRO A 293 19.28 4.64 10.92
C PRO A 293 18.94 4.67 9.42
N TYR A 294 19.54 3.78 8.63
CA TYR A 294 19.22 3.63 7.20
C TYR A 294 18.18 2.53 6.93
N GLY A 295 17.65 1.89 7.97
CA GLY A 295 16.81 0.69 7.85
C GLY A 295 17.62 -0.57 7.54
N PHE A 296 16.91 -1.68 7.26
CA PHE A 296 17.57 -2.97 7.05
C PHE A 296 18.34 -3.06 5.72
N PHE A 297 17.82 -2.45 4.65
CA PHE A 297 18.36 -2.53 3.29
C PHE A 297 18.67 -1.14 2.70
N GLY A 298 18.73 -0.12 3.53
CA GLY A 298 19.07 1.23 3.10
C GLY A 298 20.58 1.43 3.01
N GLU A 299 21.02 2.14 1.98
CA GLU A 299 22.44 2.52 1.82
C GLU A 299 22.68 3.93 2.38
N PRO A 300 23.86 4.18 2.99
CA PRO A 300 24.25 5.53 3.39
C PRO A 300 24.31 6.46 2.18
N TYR A 301 23.81 7.69 2.32
CA TYR A 301 23.84 8.69 1.24
C TYR A 301 25.25 8.96 0.69
N SER A 302 26.27 8.84 1.54
CA SER A 302 27.67 8.98 1.14
C SER A 302 28.19 7.91 0.19
N ALA A 303 27.53 6.73 0.12
CA ALA A 303 27.91 5.67 -0.82
C ALA A 303 27.46 6.01 -2.26
N LYS A 304 26.38 6.77 -2.45
CA LYS A 304 25.89 7.20 -3.77
C LYS A 304 26.71 8.36 -4.38
N LEU A 305 27.49 9.06 -3.57
CA LEU A 305 28.35 10.18 -4.03
C LEU A 305 29.77 9.74 -4.36
N ARG A 306 30.12 8.47 -4.17
CA ARG A 306 31.49 7.93 -4.38
C ARG A 306 31.66 7.21 -5.72
N LEU A 307 30.66 7.25 -6.60
CA LEU A 307 30.73 6.79 -7.99
C LEU A 307 30.46 7.99 -8.91
#